data_8db0ada1d4eeb21912a4d264390feb17
#
_entry.id   8db0ada1d4eeb21912a4d264390feb17
#
_cell.length_a   1.000
_cell.length_b   1.000
_cell.length_c   1.000
_cell.angle_alpha   90.00
_cell.angle_beta   90.00
_cell.angle_gamma   90.00
#
_symmetry.space_group_name_H-M   'P 1'
#
loop_
_entity.id
_entity.type
_entity.pdbx_description
1 polymer ?
#
loop_
_entity_poly.entity_id
_entity_poly.type
_entity_poly.pdbx_seq_one_letter_code
_entity_poly.pdbx_strand_id
1 'polypeptide(L)'
;MKVSSKSSDVKDSNLAAQGQDLVDWAAREMPVLSLIRQRFVNDQPLKGLRLAACLHVTSETANLMLTLKAGGADIALCASNPLSTNDAVAASLAVNHAIKTYAIRGEDNDTYYQHIEAALDHRPQLTMDDGADLVSVLHKSRREQLTEVIGGTEETTTGVIRLRAMAERGVLAYPIVAVNEADTKHMFDNRYGTGQSTIDGIIRSTNVLLAGKTFVIAGYGWVGRGLASRAKGHGADVVVTEIDSVKALEAAMDGFRVMKMDAAAPQGDIFVTVTGDVNVLDRKHFEAMKDGAILANSGHFNSEINLKALDQIPTGVRQVRPSVQEYRLGTGRRLFLLAEGRLINLAAAEGHPAAVMDMSFANQALCAEYIAKNASSLEPRVYDVPDDIDSEVARLKLHAMGIAIDTLTEEQQRYLSSWEEGT
;
A
#
# COMPACT_ATOMS: atom_id res chain seq x y z
N MET A 1 0.69 25.32 -29.67
CA MET A 1 -0.38 25.10 -28.68
C MET A 1 0.20 25.38 -27.32
N LYS A 2 -0.31 26.37 -26.59
CA LYS A 2 0.13 26.65 -25.21
C LYS A 2 -0.50 25.58 -24.34
N VAL A 3 0.32 24.65 -23.83
CA VAL A 3 -0.06 23.78 -22.74
C VAL A 3 -0.10 24.66 -21.50
N SER A 4 -1.29 25.00 -21.05
CA SER A 4 -1.52 25.58 -19.73
C SER A 4 -1.15 24.51 -18.71
N SER A 5 -0.02 24.66 -18.03
CA SER A 5 0.29 23.83 -16.86
C SER A 5 -0.72 24.18 -15.77
N LYS A 6 -1.79 23.41 -15.63
CA LYS A 6 -2.62 23.44 -14.42
C LYS A 6 -1.70 23.12 -13.25
N SER A 7 -1.67 23.98 -12.24
CA SER A 7 -0.83 23.80 -11.07
C SER A 7 -1.24 22.58 -10.21
N SER A 8 -2.44 22.07 -10.37
CA SER A 8 -3.01 20.86 -9.76
C SER A 8 -4.29 20.46 -10.49
N ASP A 9 -4.70 19.19 -10.39
CA ASP A 9 -6.00 18.70 -10.86
C ASP A 9 -6.65 17.87 -9.74
N VAL A 10 -7.63 18.49 -9.07
CA VAL A 10 -8.37 17.94 -7.93
C VAL A 10 -9.85 18.16 -8.15
N LYS A 11 -10.68 17.30 -7.61
CA LYS A 11 -12.12 17.28 -7.87
C LYS A 11 -12.85 18.58 -7.51
N ASP A 12 -12.59 19.10 -6.31
CA ASP A 12 -13.23 20.32 -5.78
C ASP A 12 -12.32 20.99 -4.76
N SER A 13 -11.79 22.16 -5.10
CA SER A 13 -10.93 22.96 -4.22
C SER A 13 -11.64 23.47 -2.95
N ASN A 14 -12.99 23.55 -2.94
CA ASN A 14 -13.75 23.98 -1.77
C ASN A 14 -13.70 22.97 -0.62
N LEU A 15 -13.29 21.74 -0.87
CA LEU A 15 -13.11 20.69 0.15
C LEU A 15 -11.84 20.89 1.00
N ALA A 16 -10.98 21.87 0.69
CA ALA A 16 -9.67 22.03 1.31
C ALA A 16 -9.71 22.16 2.85
N ALA A 17 -10.71 22.88 3.41
CA ALA A 17 -10.86 23.00 4.86
C ALA A 17 -11.18 21.65 5.51
N GLN A 18 -12.14 20.90 4.95
CA GLN A 18 -12.46 19.55 5.42
C GLN A 18 -11.26 18.60 5.31
N GLY A 19 -10.48 18.72 4.22
CA GLY A 19 -9.27 17.94 4.03
C GLY A 19 -8.22 18.25 5.09
N GLN A 20 -8.08 19.51 5.51
CA GLN A 20 -7.16 19.90 6.58
C GLN A 20 -7.52 19.23 7.91
N ASP A 21 -8.81 19.21 8.26
CA ASP A 21 -9.27 18.56 9.50
C ASP A 21 -8.90 17.07 9.52
N LEU A 22 -9.00 16.38 8.36
CA LEU A 22 -8.58 14.97 8.23
C LEU A 22 -7.06 14.80 8.36
N VAL A 23 -6.29 15.69 7.75
CA VAL A 23 -4.82 15.67 7.84
C VAL A 23 -4.36 15.88 9.29
N ASP A 24 -4.97 16.85 9.99
CA ASP A 24 -4.66 17.17 11.39
C ASP A 24 -5.09 16.02 12.33
N TRP A 25 -6.20 15.34 12.01
CA TRP A 25 -6.64 14.17 12.76
C TRP A 25 -5.62 13.03 12.65
N ALA A 26 -5.18 12.69 11.44
CA ALA A 26 -4.19 11.66 11.22
C ALA A 26 -2.83 11.99 11.88
N ALA A 27 -2.42 13.26 11.84
CA ALA A 27 -1.15 13.72 12.43
C ALA A 27 -1.03 13.40 13.93
N ARG A 28 -2.14 13.32 14.67
CA ARG A 28 -2.17 12.98 16.11
C ARG A 28 -1.62 11.56 16.38
N GLU A 29 -1.80 10.66 15.44
CA GLU A 29 -1.37 9.26 15.54
C GLU A 29 -0.05 8.98 14.78
N MET A 30 0.62 10.06 14.29
CA MET A 30 1.88 9.98 13.53
C MET A 30 3.05 10.70 14.22
N PRO A 31 3.36 10.34 15.48
CA PRO A 31 4.39 11.03 16.27
C PRO A 31 5.80 10.86 15.72
N VAL A 32 6.14 9.71 15.12
CA VAL A 32 7.47 9.47 14.55
C VAL A 32 7.71 10.39 13.37
N LEU A 33 6.74 10.46 12.47
CA LEU A 33 6.81 11.35 11.30
C LEU A 33 6.87 12.83 11.74
N SER A 34 6.17 13.19 12.83
CA SER A 34 6.22 14.53 13.43
C SER A 34 7.64 14.86 13.94
N LEU A 35 8.32 13.94 14.61
CA LEU A 35 9.71 14.11 15.07
C LEU A 35 10.67 14.29 13.89
N ILE A 36 10.52 13.48 12.85
CA ILE A 36 11.30 13.60 11.61
C ILE A 36 11.05 14.97 10.96
N ARG A 37 9.79 15.40 10.87
CA ARG A 37 9.41 16.69 10.31
C ARG A 37 10.06 17.85 11.05
N GLN A 38 10.10 17.84 12.40
CA GLN A 38 10.77 18.85 13.21
C GLN A 38 12.28 18.92 12.89
N ARG A 39 12.92 17.77 12.74
CA ARG A 39 14.33 17.70 12.32
C ARG A 39 14.50 18.24 10.89
N PHE A 40 13.66 17.85 9.97
CA PHE A 40 13.71 18.27 8.56
C PHE A 40 13.54 19.79 8.35
N VAL A 41 12.75 20.45 9.20
CA VAL A 41 12.63 21.93 9.19
C VAL A 41 14.02 22.58 9.40
N ASN A 42 14.84 22.04 10.28
CA ASN A 42 16.15 22.58 10.60
C ASN A 42 17.23 22.17 9.59
N ASP A 43 17.25 20.88 9.24
CA ASP A 43 18.34 20.26 8.46
C ASP A 43 18.16 20.45 6.96
N GLN A 44 16.93 20.64 6.47
CA GLN A 44 16.59 20.81 5.04
C GLN A 44 17.25 19.75 4.13
N PRO A 45 17.17 18.44 4.43
CA PRO A 45 17.96 17.41 3.74
C PRO A 45 17.58 17.22 2.26
N LEU A 46 16.40 17.68 1.86
CA LEU A 46 15.88 17.58 0.49
C LEU A 46 15.86 18.93 -0.23
N LYS A 47 16.58 19.92 0.28
CA LYS A 47 16.56 21.30 -0.25
C LYS A 47 16.90 21.36 -1.73
N GLY A 48 15.95 21.88 -2.51
CA GLY A 48 16.12 22.11 -3.94
C GLY A 48 15.92 20.87 -4.81
N LEU A 49 15.57 19.72 -4.22
CA LEU A 49 15.22 18.51 -4.96
C LEU A 49 13.75 18.54 -5.38
N ARG A 50 13.49 18.17 -6.62
CA ARG A 50 12.15 17.92 -7.15
C ARG A 50 11.80 16.45 -6.93
N LEU A 51 10.64 16.20 -6.31
CA LEU A 51 10.14 14.88 -6.01
C LEU A 51 8.79 14.65 -6.70
N ALA A 52 8.66 13.55 -7.44
CA ALA A 52 7.37 13.06 -7.90
C ALA A 52 6.96 11.85 -7.06
N ALA A 53 5.77 11.94 -6.47
CA ALA A 53 5.17 10.86 -5.69
C ALA A 53 3.93 10.31 -6.41
N CYS A 54 3.83 8.99 -6.50
CA CYS A 54 2.65 8.26 -6.96
C CYS A 54 2.22 7.33 -5.82
N LEU A 55 1.31 7.84 -4.96
CA LEU A 55 0.89 7.18 -3.72
C LEU A 55 -0.63 7.26 -3.57
N HIS A 56 -1.21 6.42 -2.73
CA HIS A 56 -2.59 6.61 -2.31
C HIS A 56 -2.77 7.97 -1.64
N VAL A 57 -3.72 8.80 -2.07
CA VAL A 57 -3.90 10.16 -1.56
C VAL A 57 -4.83 10.15 -0.35
N THR A 58 -4.25 9.84 0.81
CA THR A 58 -4.91 9.76 2.12
C THR A 58 -4.41 10.85 3.06
N SER A 59 -5.02 10.98 4.23
CA SER A 59 -4.58 11.92 5.28
C SER A 59 -3.17 11.63 5.81
N GLU A 60 -2.77 10.37 5.80
CA GLU A 60 -1.44 9.90 6.19
C GLU A 60 -0.40 10.32 5.15
N THR A 61 -0.71 10.09 3.86
CA THR A 61 0.14 10.53 2.73
C THR A 61 0.32 12.05 2.74
N ALA A 62 -0.72 12.80 3.09
CA ALA A 62 -0.58 14.25 3.22
C ALA A 62 0.46 14.61 4.29
N ASN A 63 0.48 13.94 5.44
CA ASN A 63 1.49 14.16 6.48
C ASN A 63 2.90 13.83 6.02
N LEU A 64 3.09 12.78 5.19
CA LEU A 64 4.36 12.50 4.54
C LEU A 64 4.78 13.62 3.60
N MET A 65 3.88 14.06 2.70
CA MET A 65 4.17 15.17 1.78
C MET A 65 4.56 16.46 2.52
N LEU A 66 3.87 16.77 3.62
CA LEU A 66 4.21 17.92 4.47
C LEU A 66 5.58 17.77 5.14
N THR A 67 5.98 16.55 5.50
CA THR A 67 7.29 16.26 6.08
C THR A 67 8.39 16.42 5.06
N LEU A 68 8.24 15.88 3.85
CA LEU A 68 9.19 16.02 2.76
C LEU A 68 9.32 17.49 2.31
N LYS A 69 8.21 18.22 2.24
CA LYS A 69 8.21 19.67 1.95
C LYS A 69 8.94 20.45 3.03
N ALA A 70 8.74 20.11 4.32
CA ALA A 70 9.48 20.71 5.42
C ALA A 70 10.98 20.46 5.31
N GLY A 71 11.39 19.34 4.72
CA GLY A 71 12.78 19.02 4.37
C GLY A 71 13.31 19.75 3.13
N GLY A 72 12.51 20.60 2.50
CA GLY A 72 12.91 21.44 1.35
C GLY A 72 12.63 20.85 -0.02
N ALA A 73 11.91 19.73 -0.13
CA ALA A 73 11.52 19.16 -1.42
C ALA A 73 10.44 20.00 -2.12
N ASP A 74 10.55 20.16 -3.46
CA ASP A 74 9.48 20.62 -4.34
C ASP A 74 8.73 19.39 -4.87
N ILE A 75 7.43 19.27 -4.56
CA ILE A 75 6.69 18.02 -4.67
C ILE A 75 5.57 18.11 -5.72
N ALA A 76 5.46 17.06 -6.54
CA ALA A 76 4.29 16.75 -7.34
C ALA A 76 3.76 15.37 -6.93
N LEU A 77 2.48 15.29 -6.59
CA LEU A 77 1.80 14.06 -6.13
C LEU A 77 0.72 13.66 -7.13
N CYS A 78 0.67 12.38 -7.50
CA CYS A 78 -0.47 11.75 -8.17
C CYS A 78 -0.92 10.50 -7.39
N ALA A 79 -2.14 10.03 -7.69
CA ALA A 79 -2.66 8.83 -7.06
C ALA A 79 -2.03 7.56 -7.66
N SER A 80 -1.81 6.53 -6.85
CA SER A 80 -1.36 5.19 -7.28
C SER A 80 -2.51 4.23 -7.61
N ASN A 81 -3.76 4.65 -7.43
CA ASN A 81 -4.94 3.87 -7.78
C ASN A 81 -6.15 4.81 -7.98
N PRO A 82 -6.97 4.60 -9.03
CA PRO A 82 -8.13 5.46 -9.33
C PRO A 82 -9.18 5.59 -8.20
N LEU A 83 -9.27 4.61 -7.29
CA LEU A 83 -10.26 4.62 -6.20
C LEU A 83 -9.67 5.00 -4.83
N SER A 84 -8.37 5.29 -4.74
CA SER A 84 -7.67 5.50 -3.46
C SER A 84 -7.42 6.96 -3.10
N THR A 85 -8.08 7.89 -3.76
CA THR A 85 -7.98 9.32 -3.45
C THR A 85 -9.07 9.73 -2.47
N ASN A 86 -8.69 10.46 -1.41
CA ASN A 86 -9.62 11.30 -0.64
C ASN A 86 -9.62 12.71 -1.25
N ASP A 87 -10.71 13.07 -1.92
CA ASP A 87 -10.81 14.33 -2.67
C ASP A 87 -10.62 15.57 -1.78
N ALA A 88 -11.03 15.51 -0.50
CA ALA A 88 -10.83 16.61 0.43
C ALA A 88 -9.35 16.77 0.81
N VAL A 89 -8.64 15.67 1.04
CA VAL A 89 -7.19 15.68 1.31
C VAL A 89 -6.42 16.19 0.10
N ALA A 90 -6.76 15.73 -1.12
CA ALA A 90 -6.16 16.23 -2.37
C ALA A 90 -6.35 17.75 -2.50
N ALA A 91 -7.55 18.26 -2.20
CA ALA A 91 -7.84 19.68 -2.21
C ALA A 91 -7.01 20.45 -1.16
N SER A 92 -6.85 19.92 0.07
CA SER A 92 -6.04 20.54 1.12
C SER A 92 -4.58 20.65 0.71
N LEU A 93 -3.99 19.59 0.16
CA LEU A 93 -2.61 19.61 -0.32
C LEU A 93 -2.39 20.68 -1.39
N ALA A 94 -3.31 20.78 -2.36
CA ALA A 94 -3.21 21.75 -3.45
C ALA A 94 -3.41 23.19 -2.97
N VAL A 95 -4.44 23.46 -2.17
CA VAL A 95 -4.88 24.80 -1.79
C VAL A 95 -4.14 25.34 -0.57
N ASN A 96 -4.13 24.57 0.54
CA ASN A 96 -3.58 25.04 1.81
C ASN A 96 -2.05 24.92 1.85
N HIS A 97 -1.50 23.92 1.14
CA HIS A 97 -0.08 23.60 1.23
C HIS A 97 0.70 23.87 -0.05
N ALA A 98 0.04 24.30 -1.13
CA ALA A 98 0.68 24.57 -2.43
C ALA A 98 1.59 23.40 -2.88
N ILE A 99 1.10 22.18 -2.73
CA ILE A 99 1.71 20.95 -3.28
C ILE A 99 0.96 20.61 -4.56
N LYS A 100 1.68 20.47 -5.67
CA LYS A 100 1.06 20.06 -6.95
C LYS A 100 0.44 18.68 -6.77
N THR A 101 -0.89 18.60 -6.89
CA THR A 101 -1.65 17.37 -6.65
C THR A 101 -2.54 17.05 -7.85
N TYR A 102 -2.40 15.85 -8.39
CA TYR A 102 -3.11 15.33 -9.54
C TYR A 102 -3.82 14.04 -9.13
N ALA A 103 -5.02 14.16 -8.55
CA ALA A 103 -5.73 13.02 -8.00
C ALA A 103 -7.22 13.30 -7.82
N ILE A 104 -8.06 12.42 -8.38
CA ILE A 104 -9.53 12.50 -8.32
C ILE A 104 -10.08 11.11 -8.01
N ARG A 105 -10.91 10.98 -6.97
CA ARG A 105 -11.54 9.69 -6.67
C ARG A 105 -12.50 9.27 -7.79
N GLY A 106 -12.30 8.07 -8.32
CA GLY A 106 -13.12 7.50 -9.37
C GLY A 106 -12.73 7.95 -10.78
N GLU A 107 -11.52 8.48 -10.95
CA GLU A 107 -10.95 8.78 -12.26
C GLU A 107 -10.86 7.50 -13.12
N ASP A 108 -10.98 7.66 -14.44
CA ASP A 108 -10.78 6.56 -15.37
C ASP A 108 -9.27 6.31 -15.61
N ASN A 109 -8.95 5.21 -16.29
CA ASN A 109 -7.56 4.84 -16.54
C ASN A 109 -6.81 5.89 -17.38
N ASP A 110 -7.48 6.55 -18.33
CA ASP A 110 -6.83 7.55 -19.17
C ASP A 110 -6.46 8.79 -18.34
N THR A 111 -7.35 9.25 -17.47
CA THR A 111 -7.10 10.35 -16.51
C THR A 111 -6.00 9.97 -15.52
N TYR A 112 -6.03 8.75 -14.99
CA TYR A 112 -5.01 8.22 -14.08
C TYR A 112 -3.59 8.32 -14.70
N TYR A 113 -3.41 7.84 -15.93
CA TYR A 113 -2.10 7.94 -16.60
C TYR A 113 -1.76 9.39 -16.98
N GLN A 114 -2.73 10.24 -17.32
CA GLN A 114 -2.48 11.68 -17.51
C GLN A 114 -1.99 12.36 -16.22
N HIS A 115 -2.49 11.96 -15.05
CA HIS A 115 -2.02 12.46 -13.76
C HIS A 115 -0.58 12.02 -13.45
N ILE A 116 -0.19 10.78 -13.77
CA ILE A 116 1.20 10.34 -13.69
C ILE A 116 2.11 11.18 -14.62
N GLU A 117 1.70 11.38 -15.86
CA GLU A 117 2.44 12.23 -16.81
C GLU A 117 2.57 13.68 -16.30
N ALA A 118 1.51 14.24 -15.71
CA ALA A 118 1.54 15.58 -15.11
C ALA A 118 2.51 15.67 -13.91
N ALA A 119 2.59 14.62 -13.09
CA ALA A 119 3.58 14.54 -12.03
C ALA A 119 5.01 14.43 -12.58
N LEU A 120 5.21 13.73 -13.71
CA LEU A 120 6.50 13.63 -14.39
C LEU A 120 6.89 14.91 -15.14
N ASP A 121 5.94 15.78 -15.53
CA ASP A 121 6.23 17.12 -16.08
C ASP A 121 6.97 18.01 -15.06
N HIS A 122 6.94 17.62 -13.78
CA HIS A 122 7.76 18.23 -12.72
C HIS A 122 9.27 17.97 -12.87
N ARG A 123 9.68 17.03 -13.74
CA ARG A 123 11.06 16.58 -13.97
C ARG A 123 11.75 16.17 -12.65
N PRO A 124 11.26 15.10 -12.00
CA PRO A 124 11.74 14.73 -10.68
C PRO A 124 13.20 14.29 -10.67
N GLN A 125 13.88 14.58 -9.56
CA GLN A 125 15.19 14.04 -9.19
C GLN A 125 15.04 12.88 -8.20
N LEU A 126 13.91 12.84 -7.47
CA LEU A 126 13.53 11.72 -6.62
C LEU A 126 12.15 11.20 -7.05
N THR A 127 11.98 9.88 -7.09
CA THR A 127 10.67 9.24 -7.26
C THR A 127 10.26 8.55 -5.98
N MET A 128 8.95 8.54 -5.68
CA MET A 128 8.36 7.79 -4.58
C MET A 128 7.11 7.11 -5.13
N ASP A 129 7.11 5.79 -5.19
CA ASP A 129 6.08 5.03 -5.91
C ASP A 129 5.43 3.97 -5.01
N ASP A 130 4.21 3.63 -5.37
CA ASP A 130 3.44 2.57 -4.72
C ASP A 130 2.79 1.72 -5.82
N GLY A 131 3.53 0.69 -6.27
CA GLY A 131 3.17 -0.20 -7.36
C GLY A 131 4.00 -0.03 -8.63
N ALA A 132 4.99 0.87 -8.64
CA ALA A 132 5.94 1.11 -9.72
C ALA A 132 5.29 1.58 -11.05
N ASP A 133 4.14 2.25 -11.02
CA ASP A 133 3.52 2.76 -12.24
C ASP A 133 4.21 4.05 -12.72
N LEU A 134 4.53 4.98 -11.83
CA LEU A 134 5.27 6.21 -12.15
C LEU A 134 6.67 5.86 -12.69
N VAL A 135 7.39 4.94 -12.03
CA VAL A 135 8.70 4.46 -12.49
C VAL A 135 8.58 3.79 -13.86
N SER A 136 7.53 3.00 -14.09
CA SER A 136 7.30 2.33 -15.38
C SER A 136 7.03 3.32 -16.51
N VAL A 137 6.20 4.34 -16.27
CA VAL A 137 5.91 5.42 -17.25
C VAL A 137 7.19 6.19 -17.55
N LEU A 138 7.96 6.57 -16.54
CA LEU A 138 9.22 7.27 -16.68
C LEU A 138 10.20 6.51 -17.59
N HIS A 139 10.37 5.20 -17.38
CA HIS A 139 11.25 4.35 -18.19
C HIS A 139 10.73 4.09 -19.61
N LYS A 140 9.41 4.11 -19.83
CA LYS A 140 8.82 3.86 -21.16
C LYS A 140 8.72 5.13 -22.00
N SER A 141 8.18 6.21 -21.40
CA SER A 141 7.69 7.39 -22.13
C SER A 141 8.52 8.65 -21.90
N ARG A 142 9.38 8.70 -20.86
CA ARG A 142 10.12 9.90 -20.45
C ARG A 142 11.61 9.61 -20.24
N ARG A 143 12.20 8.79 -21.10
CA ARG A 143 13.59 8.32 -20.97
C ARG A 143 14.63 9.45 -20.89
N GLU A 144 14.35 10.58 -21.49
CA GLU A 144 15.20 11.77 -21.44
C GLU A 144 15.34 12.37 -20.02
N GLN A 145 14.39 12.07 -19.13
CA GLN A 145 14.43 12.53 -17.74
C GLN A 145 15.22 11.59 -16.82
N LEU A 146 15.49 10.34 -17.22
CA LEU A 146 16.17 9.34 -16.40
C LEU A 146 17.53 9.80 -15.89
N THR A 147 18.23 10.62 -16.67
CA THR A 147 19.55 11.19 -16.30
C THR A 147 19.48 12.23 -15.18
N GLU A 148 18.30 12.77 -14.89
CA GLU A 148 18.10 13.74 -13.80
C GLU A 148 17.72 13.04 -12.49
N VAL A 149 17.22 11.80 -12.57
CA VAL A 149 16.76 11.05 -11.38
C VAL A 149 17.95 10.47 -10.65
N ILE A 150 18.10 10.82 -9.38
CA ILE A 150 19.18 10.34 -8.50
C ILE A 150 18.80 9.09 -7.72
N GLY A 151 17.52 8.77 -7.64
CA GLY A 151 17.01 7.56 -7.00
C GLY A 151 15.52 7.64 -6.68
N GLY A 152 14.99 6.56 -6.09
CA GLY A 152 13.59 6.50 -5.69
C GLY A 152 13.33 5.51 -4.58
N THR A 153 12.08 5.49 -4.10
CA THR A 153 11.59 4.56 -3.10
C THR A 153 10.34 3.84 -3.61
N GLU A 154 10.10 2.63 -3.10
CA GLU A 154 8.90 1.83 -3.42
C GLU A 154 8.22 1.35 -2.14
N GLU A 155 6.91 1.59 -2.06
CA GLU A 155 6.10 1.33 -0.87
C GLU A 155 5.58 -0.11 -0.78
N THR A 156 5.34 -0.79 -1.93
CA THR A 156 4.53 -2.01 -1.92
C THR A 156 5.22 -3.21 -2.55
N THR A 157 4.88 -4.40 -2.07
CA THR A 157 5.43 -5.69 -2.54
C THR A 157 5.34 -5.86 -4.06
N THR A 158 4.19 -5.51 -4.66
CA THR A 158 3.96 -5.65 -6.11
C THR A 158 4.91 -4.76 -6.91
N GLY A 159 5.15 -3.53 -6.45
CA GLY A 159 6.11 -2.61 -7.06
C GLY A 159 7.53 -3.12 -6.92
N VAL A 160 7.94 -3.59 -5.74
CA VAL A 160 9.28 -4.18 -5.52
C VAL A 160 9.54 -5.35 -6.48
N ILE A 161 8.57 -6.25 -6.67
CA ILE A 161 8.69 -7.38 -7.63
C ILE A 161 8.93 -6.85 -9.05
N ARG A 162 8.15 -5.84 -9.49
CA ARG A 162 8.30 -5.23 -10.82
C ARG A 162 9.68 -4.57 -11.00
N LEU A 163 10.14 -3.84 -9.98
CA LEU A 163 11.42 -3.14 -10.01
C LEU A 163 12.61 -4.09 -9.98
N ARG A 164 12.55 -5.18 -9.21
CA ARG A 164 13.55 -6.26 -9.23
C ARG A 164 13.61 -6.90 -10.61
N ALA A 165 12.47 -7.20 -11.25
CA ALA A 165 12.44 -7.70 -12.62
C ALA A 165 13.00 -6.71 -13.64
N MET A 166 12.84 -5.40 -13.45
CA MET A 166 13.48 -4.38 -14.29
C MET A 166 15.00 -4.36 -14.07
N ALA A 167 15.46 -4.48 -12.83
CA ALA A 167 16.88 -4.54 -12.50
C ALA A 167 17.57 -5.77 -13.10
N GLU A 168 16.97 -6.96 -12.95
CA GLU A 168 17.47 -8.23 -13.53
C GLU A 168 17.60 -8.17 -15.06
N ARG A 169 16.71 -7.44 -15.73
CA ARG A 169 16.75 -7.23 -17.18
C ARG A 169 17.67 -6.08 -17.62
N GLY A 170 18.34 -5.41 -16.68
CA GLY A 170 19.21 -4.27 -16.97
C GLY A 170 18.49 -3.04 -17.52
N VAL A 171 17.18 -2.88 -17.27
CA VAL A 171 16.39 -1.71 -17.72
C VAL A 171 16.16 -0.68 -16.63
N LEU A 172 16.34 -1.02 -15.36
CA LEU A 172 16.25 -0.05 -14.27
C LEU A 172 17.42 0.94 -14.36
N ALA A 173 17.16 2.24 -14.46
CA ALA A 173 18.14 3.25 -14.78
C ALA A 173 18.72 3.98 -13.57
N TYR A 174 18.15 3.83 -12.38
CA TYR A 174 18.56 4.50 -11.15
C TYR A 174 18.26 3.65 -9.91
N PRO A 175 18.91 3.92 -8.76
CA PRO A 175 18.71 3.14 -7.53
C PRO A 175 17.31 3.33 -6.95
N ILE A 176 16.73 2.22 -6.46
CA ILE A 176 15.47 2.22 -5.71
C ILE A 176 15.71 1.61 -4.34
N VAL A 177 15.20 2.24 -3.29
CA VAL A 177 15.12 1.66 -1.95
C VAL A 177 13.73 1.08 -1.75
N ALA A 178 13.67 -0.23 -1.50
CA ALA A 178 12.43 -0.98 -1.26
C ALA A 178 11.95 -0.78 0.17
N VAL A 179 11.21 0.30 0.43
CA VAL A 179 10.67 0.61 1.76
C VAL A 179 9.76 -0.50 2.28
N ASN A 180 9.06 -1.20 1.37
CA ASN A 180 8.26 -2.37 1.74
C ASN A 180 9.06 -3.47 2.48
N GLU A 181 10.37 -3.55 2.28
CA GLU A 181 11.21 -4.61 2.86
C GLU A 181 11.73 -4.27 4.28
N ALA A 182 11.54 -3.03 4.78
CA ALA A 182 11.83 -2.69 6.16
C ALA A 182 10.97 -3.51 7.13
N ASP A 183 11.55 -4.02 8.22
CA ASP A 183 10.82 -4.76 9.25
C ASP A 183 9.74 -3.89 9.90
N THR A 184 10.06 -2.62 10.18
CA THR A 184 9.08 -1.65 10.72
C THR A 184 7.97 -1.27 9.73
N LYS A 185 8.12 -1.62 8.44
CA LYS A 185 7.07 -1.47 7.44
C LYS A 185 6.23 -2.74 7.33
N HIS A 186 6.76 -3.82 6.80
CA HIS A 186 5.94 -4.97 6.39
C HIS A 186 5.36 -5.77 7.57
N MET A 187 6.07 -5.85 8.70
CA MET A 187 5.55 -6.51 9.90
C MET A 187 4.38 -5.76 10.53
N PHE A 188 4.22 -4.48 10.28
CA PHE A 188 3.19 -3.62 10.88
C PHE A 188 2.15 -3.17 9.85
N ASP A 189 2.54 -2.49 8.79
CA ASP A 189 1.67 -2.01 7.72
C ASP A 189 0.95 -3.18 7.03
N ASN A 190 1.69 -4.07 6.38
CA ASN A 190 1.10 -5.18 5.63
C ASN A 190 0.32 -6.12 6.55
N ARG A 191 0.78 -6.35 7.77
CA ARG A 191 0.14 -7.28 8.71
C ARG A 191 -1.02 -6.65 9.46
N TYR A 192 -0.78 -5.56 10.20
CA TYR A 192 -1.81 -4.95 11.06
C TYR A 192 -2.66 -3.94 10.29
N GLY A 193 -2.04 -3.11 9.46
CA GLY A 193 -2.72 -2.10 8.66
C GLY A 193 -3.70 -2.72 7.67
N THR A 194 -3.18 -3.56 6.75
CA THR A 194 -4.02 -4.21 5.73
C THR A 194 -5.01 -5.19 6.36
N GLY A 195 -4.58 -5.94 7.39
CA GLY A 195 -5.48 -6.89 8.07
C GLY A 195 -6.71 -6.20 8.68
N GLN A 196 -6.54 -5.07 9.36
CA GLN A 196 -7.64 -4.32 9.94
C GLN A 196 -8.47 -3.62 8.88
N SER A 197 -7.85 -2.89 7.97
CA SER A 197 -8.55 -2.08 6.97
C SER A 197 -9.33 -2.91 5.95
N THR A 198 -8.88 -4.14 5.65
CA THR A 198 -9.63 -5.09 4.82
C THR A 198 -10.94 -5.51 5.49
N ILE A 199 -10.90 -5.87 6.77
CA ILE A 199 -12.11 -6.19 7.56
C ILE A 199 -13.05 -4.98 7.62
N ASP A 200 -12.51 -3.78 7.87
CA ASP A 200 -13.27 -2.53 7.88
C ASP A 200 -13.98 -2.30 6.54
N GLY A 201 -13.27 -2.44 5.41
CA GLY A 201 -13.85 -2.30 4.08
C GLY A 201 -14.97 -3.30 3.79
N ILE A 202 -14.81 -4.57 4.19
CA ILE A 202 -15.84 -5.59 4.05
C ILE A 202 -17.08 -5.24 4.90
N ILE A 203 -16.88 -4.87 6.16
CA ILE A 203 -17.99 -4.53 7.07
C ILE A 203 -18.72 -3.26 6.60
N ARG A 204 -18.02 -2.20 6.25
CA ARG A 204 -18.63 -0.94 5.73
C ARG A 204 -19.44 -1.19 4.46
N SER A 205 -18.91 -1.99 3.53
CA SER A 205 -19.61 -2.30 2.26
C SER A 205 -20.87 -3.11 2.47
N THR A 206 -20.84 -4.10 3.37
CA THR A 206 -21.85 -5.16 3.43
C THR A 206 -22.70 -5.13 4.70
N ASN A 207 -22.15 -4.66 5.82
CA ASN A 207 -22.69 -4.81 7.17
C ASN A 207 -22.94 -6.29 7.55
N VAL A 208 -22.13 -7.22 7.01
CA VAL A 208 -22.27 -8.65 7.29
C VAL A 208 -21.70 -9.00 8.67
N LEU A 209 -22.40 -9.91 9.40
CA LEU A 209 -21.83 -10.50 10.59
C LEU A 209 -20.78 -11.53 10.21
N LEU A 210 -19.54 -11.34 10.65
CA LEU A 210 -18.41 -12.25 10.34
C LEU A 210 -18.42 -13.51 11.22
N ALA A 211 -18.95 -13.42 12.45
CA ALA A 211 -19.01 -14.56 13.35
C ALA A 211 -19.79 -15.72 12.74
N GLY A 212 -19.18 -16.90 12.78
CA GLY A 212 -19.72 -18.14 12.20
C GLY A 212 -19.65 -18.24 10.67
N LYS A 213 -19.07 -17.25 9.98
CA LYS A 213 -18.83 -17.32 8.54
C LYS A 213 -17.53 -18.06 8.22
N THR A 214 -17.54 -18.87 7.17
CA THR A 214 -16.32 -19.43 6.59
C THR A 214 -15.63 -18.34 5.76
N PHE A 215 -14.48 -17.85 6.27
CA PHE A 215 -13.71 -16.78 5.69
C PHE A 215 -12.47 -17.35 4.99
N VAL A 216 -12.47 -17.38 3.67
CA VAL A 216 -11.38 -17.94 2.85
C VAL A 216 -10.40 -16.84 2.47
N ILE A 217 -9.13 -17.05 2.79
CA ILE A 217 -8.02 -16.14 2.47
C ILE A 217 -7.10 -16.86 1.49
N ALA A 218 -6.92 -16.27 0.32
CA ALA A 218 -5.96 -16.75 -0.66
C ALA A 218 -4.63 -16.01 -0.48
N GLY A 219 -3.62 -16.71 0.04
CA GLY A 219 -2.30 -16.21 0.39
C GLY A 219 -2.07 -16.09 1.90
N TYR A 220 -0.85 -16.45 2.37
CA TYR A 220 -0.45 -16.36 3.77
C TYR A 220 0.89 -15.63 3.95
N GLY A 221 1.10 -14.57 3.15
CA GLY A 221 2.13 -13.57 3.38
C GLY A 221 1.78 -12.68 4.59
N TRP A 222 2.46 -11.55 4.76
CA TRP A 222 2.20 -10.64 5.87
C TRP A 222 0.74 -10.16 5.93
N VAL A 223 0.15 -9.83 4.78
CA VAL A 223 -1.26 -9.45 4.67
C VAL A 223 -2.18 -10.60 5.10
N GLY A 224 -1.94 -11.79 4.54
CA GLY A 224 -2.76 -12.98 4.85
C GLY A 224 -2.75 -13.35 6.33
N ARG A 225 -1.58 -13.31 6.99
CA ARG A 225 -1.43 -13.52 8.44
C ARG A 225 -2.24 -12.50 9.24
N GLY A 226 -2.11 -11.22 8.89
CA GLY A 226 -2.84 -10.15 9.56
C GLY A 226 -4.35 -10.30 9.41
N LEU A 227 -4.81 -10.57 8.18
CA LEU A 227 -6.22 -10.73 7.86
C LEU A 227 -6.81 -11.97 8.56
N ALA A 228 -6.11 -13.11 8.54
CA ALA A 228 -6.53 -14.34 9.21
C ALA A 228 -6.73 -14.14 10.72
N SER A 229 -5.76 -13.48 11.37
CA SER A 229 -5.86 -13.12 12.78
C SER A 229 -7.07 -12.21 13.08
N ARG A 230 -7.33 -11.20 12.24
CA ARG A 230 -8.46 -10.29 12.43
C ARG A 230 -9.80 -10.97 12.18
N ALA A 231 -9.92 -11.74 11.10
CA ALA A 231 -11.14 -12.50 10.80
C ALA A 231 -11.48 -13.49 11.94
N LYS A 232 -10.47 -14.24 12.44
CA LYS A 232 -10.61 -15.12 13.61
C LYS A 232 -11.06 -14.34 14.86
N GLY A 233 -10.48 -13.15 15.11
CA GLY A 233 -10.87 -12.28 16.21
C GLY A 233 -12.33 -11.80 16.13
N HIS A 234 -12.90 -11.71 14.93
CA HIS A 234 -14.33 -11.46 14.71
C HIS A 234 -15.20 -12.71 14.76
N GLY A 235 -14.65 -13.87 15.12
CA GLY A 235 -15.39 -15.14 15.25
C GLY A 235 -15.64 -15.88 13.95
N ALA A 236 -14.93 -15.56 12.87
CA ALA A 236 -15.01 -16.32 11.63
C ALA A 236 -14.25 -17.64 11.70
N ASP A 237 -14.73 -18.66 10.96
CA ASP A 237 -13.98 -19.89 10.68
C ASP A 237 -13.05 -19.62 9.47
N VAL A 238 -11.76 -19.48 9.76
CA VAL A 238 -10.79 -19.06 8.74
C VAL A 238 -10.23 -20.28 8.01
N VAL A 239 -10.24 -20.19 6.68
CA VAL A 239 -9.61 -21.13 5.76
C VAL A 239 -8.54 -20.38 4.97
N VAL A 240 -7.32 -20.92 4.93
CA VAL A 240 -6.20 -20.38 4.14
C VAL A 240 -5.97 -21.27 2.92
N THR A 241 -5.75 -20.66 1.77
CA THR A 241 -5.23 -21.33 0.58
C THR A 241 -3.87 -20.74 0.23
N GLU A 242 -2.86 -21.58 -0.02
CA GLU A 242 -1.49 -21.17 -0.22
C GLU A 242 -0.77 -22.13 -1.17
N ILE A 243 0.25 -21.63 -1.91
CA ILE A 243 1.08 -22.44 -2.81
C ILE A 243 2.48 -22.70 -2.21
N ASP A 244 2.93 -21.85 -1.31
CA ASP A 244 4.20 -22.01 -0.59
C ASP A 244 3.98 -22.96 0.60
N SER A 245 4.72 -24.07 0.59
CA SER A 245 4.57 -25.11 1.60
C SER A 245 4.96 -24.65 3.02
N VAL A 246 5.93 -23.71 3.15
CA VAL A 246 6.34 -23.18 4.45
C VAL A 246 5.26 -22.27 5.01
N LYS A 247 4.72 -21.36 4.21
CA LYS A 247 3.61 -20.49 4.62
C LYS A 247 2.33 -21.27 4.92
N ALA A 248 2.04 -22.33 4.13
CA ALA A 248 0.92 -23.21 4.39
C ALA A 248 1.07 -23.96 5.73
N LEU A 249 2.29 -24.43 6.03
CA LEU A 249 2.59 -25.08 7.30
C LEU A 249 2.47 -24.08 8.47
N GLU A 250 2.98 -22.87 8.32
CA GLU A 250 2.83 -21.79 9.30
C GLU A 250 1.35 -21.51 9.58
N ALA A 251 0.52 -21.34 8.54
CA ALA A 251 -0.92 -21.15 8.70
C ALA A 251 -1.58 -22.28 9.51
N ALA A 252 -1.18 -23.54 9.25
CA ALA A 252 -1.68 -24.69 10.00
C ALA A 252 -1.24 -24.67 11.48
N MET A 253 0.02 -24.26 11.77
CA MET A 253 0.53 -24.13 13.13
C MET A 253 -0.10 -22.95 13.89
N ASP A 254 -0.50 -21.89 13.20
CA ASP A 254 -1.28 -20.76 13.74
C ASP A 254 -2.75 -21.15 14.03
N GLY A 255 -3.12 -22.41 13.72
CA GLY A 255 -4.43 -22.99 14.01
C GLY A 255 -5.52 -22.62 13.00
N PHE A 256 -5.13 -22.38 11.74
CA PHE A 256 -6.06 -22.19 10.63
C PHE A 256 -6.23 -23.49 9.83
N ARG A 257 -7.39 -23.64 9.21
CA ARG A 257 -7.63 -24.70 8.24
C ARG A 257 -6.90 -24.35 6.94
N VAL A 258 -6.12 -25.28 6.40
CA VAL A 258 -5.42 -25.08 5.12
C VAL A 258 -5.95 -26.08 4.11
N MET A 259 -6.32 -25.62 2.91
CA MET A 259 -6.77 -26.49 1.83
C MET A 259 -6.59 -25.84 0.45
N LYS A 260 -6.75 -26.61 -0.62
CA LYS A 260 -6.76 -26.09 -1.99
C LYS A 260 -7.99 -25.22 -2.22
N MET A 261 -7.88 -24.20 -3.09
CA MET A 261 -9.01 -23.31 -3.42
C MET A 261 -10.21 -24.09 -3.98
N ASP A 262 -9.99 -25.13 -4.79
CA ASP A 262 -11.08 -25.98 -5.32
C ASP A 262 -11.92 -26.63 -4.20
N ALA A 263 -11.29 -26.95 -3.06
CA ALA A 263 -11.98 -27.52 -1.88
C ALA A 263 -12.60 -26.42 -1.00
N ALA A 264 -12.02 -25.23 -0.97
CA ALA A 264 -12.52 -24.08 -0.20
C ALA A 264 -13.73 -23.40 -0.87
N ALA A 265 -13.75 -23.36 -2.20
CA ALA A 265 -14.79 -22.65 -2.97
C ALA A 265 -16.23 -23.06 -2.60
N PRO A 266 -16.60 -24.35 -2.47
CA PRO A 266 -17.96 -24.74 -2.06
C PRO A 266 -18.27 -24.48 -0.58
N GLN A 267 -17.27 -24.15 0.26
CA GLN A 267 -17.42 -23.94 1.70
C GLN A 267 -17.45 -22.46 2.11
N GLY A 268 -16.77 -21.60 1.36
CA GLY A 268 -16.59 -20.20 1.72
C GLY A 268 -17.86 -19.36 1.66
N ASP A 269 -18.02 -18.46 2.61
CA ASP A 269 -19.02 -17.41 2.60
C ASP A 269 -18.41 -16.07 2.16
N ILE A 270 -17.13 -15.84 2.51
CA ILE A 270 -16.38 -14.63 2.15
C ILE A 270 -15.01 -15.09 1.64
N PHE A 271 -14.58 -14.55 0.52
CA PHE A 271 -13.30 -14.83 -0.11
C PHE A 271 -12.51 -13.53 -0.23
N VAL A 272 -11.26 -13.55 0.24
CA VAL A 272 -10.35 -12.41 0.09
C VAL A 272 -9.04 -12.88 -0.52
N THR A 273 -8.65 -12.25 -1.61
CA THR A 273 -7.37 -12.51 -2.29
C THR A 273 -6.30 -11.51 -1.84
N VAL A 274 -5.10 -12.01 -1.53
CA VAL A 274 -3.96 -11.25 -1.00
C VAL A 274 -2.61 -11.82 -1.47
N THR A 275 -2.56 -12.29 -2.71
CA THR A 275 -1.39 -13.00 -3.26
C THR A 275 -0.45 -12.12 -4.07
N GLY A 276 -0.98 -11.04 -4.67
CA GLY A 276 -0.27 -10.24 -5.67
C GLY A 276 -0.15 -10.92 -7.04
N ASP A 277 -0.82 -12.06 -7.27
CA ASP A 277 -0.78 -12.83 -8.51
C ASP A 277 -2.02 -12.55 -9.38
N VAL A 278 -2.24 -13.33 -10.43
CA VAL A 278 -3.36 -13.18 -11.35
C VAL A 278 -4.29 -14.39 -11.30
N ASN A 279 -5.61 -14.14 -11.49
CA ASN A 279 -6.62 -15.20 -11.65
C ASN A 279 -6.65 -16.25 -10.51
N VAL A 280 -6.38 -15.82 -9.29
CA VAL A 280 -6.41 -16.67 -8.07
C VAL A 280 -7.82 -17.23 -7.86
N LEU A 281 -8.84 -16.38 -8.05
CA LEU A 281 -10.23 -16.80 -8.19
C LEU A 281 -10.63 -16.77 -9.67
N ASP A 282 -11.04 -17.91 -10.19
CA ASP A 282 -11.38 -18.10 -11.59
C ASP A 282 -12.73 -18.80 -11.76
N ARG A 283 -13.20 -18.93 -12.99
CA ARG A 283 -14.50 -19.47 -13.39
C ARG A 283 -14.92 -20.71 -12.61
N LYS A 284 -14.05 -21.73 -12.52
CA LYS A 284 -14.35 -22.98 -11.80
C LYS A 284 -14.70 -22.76 -10.33
N HIS A 285 -14.07 -21.75 -9.70
CA HIS A 285 -14.31 -21.41 -8.31
C HIS A 285 -15.66 -20.70 -8.17
N PHE A 286 -15.97 -19.71 -9.06
CA PHE A 286 -17.26 -19.02 -9.06
C PHE A 286 -18.44 -19.97 -9.27
N GLU A 287 -18.29 -20.96 -10.16
CA GLU A 287 -19.29 -21.98 -10.43
C GLU A 287 -19.50 -22.94 -9.24
N ALA A 288 -18.50 -23.11 -8.36
CA ALA A 288 -18.58 -23.97 -7.17
C ALA A 288 -19.08 -23.24 -5.91
N MET A 289 -18.97 -21.91 -5.84
CA MET A 289 -19.32 -21.10 -4.66
C MET A 289 -20.78 -21.18 -4.27
N LYS A 290 -21.08 -20.97 -2.98
CA LYS A 290 -22.44 -20.89 -2.44
C LYS A 290 -23.24 -19.71 -3.00
N ASP A 291 -24.57 -19.78 -2.94
CA ASP A 291 -25.40 -18.57 -3.07
C ASP A 291 -25.07 -17.58 -1.97
N GLY A 292 -24.87 -16.34 -2.36
CA GLY A 292 -24.55 -15.26 -1.45
C GLY A 292 -23.06 -15.12 -1.10
N ALA A 293 -22.15 -15.86 -1.73
CA ALA A 293 -20.71 -15.72 -1.50
C ALA A 293 -20.23 -14.31 -1.86
N ILE A 294 -19.37 -13.75 -1.01
CA ILE A 294 -18.81 -12.40 -1.12
C ILE A 294 -17.35 -12.52 -1.57
N LEU A 295 -16.99 -11.76 -2.60
CA LEU A 295 -15.64 -11.69 -3.18
C LEU A 295 -15.03 -10.33 -2.91
N ALA A 296 -13.85 -10.30 -2.32
CA ALA A 296 -13.07 -9.08 -2.09
C ALA A 296 -11.61 -9.31 -2.48
N ASN A 297 -10.94 -8.24 -2.87
CA ASN A 297 -9.51 -8.24 -3.12
C ASN A 297 -8.83 -7.24 -2.17
N SER A 298 -7.72 -7.64 -1.57
CA SER A 298 -6.84 -6.76 -0.80
C SER A 298 -5.39 -6.86 -1.29
N GLY A 299 -5.17 -7.40 -2.49
CA GLY A 299 -3.96 -7.23 -3.26
C GLY A 299 -3.97 -5.90 -4.01
N HIS A 300 -2.79 -5.41 -4.39
CA HIS A 300 -2.62 -4.07 -4.93
C HIS A 300 -3.41 -3.82 -6.23
N PHE A 301 -3.41 -4.78 -7.16
CA PHE A 301 -4.14 -4.70 -8.42
C PHE A 301 -5.41 -5.56 -8.42
N ASN A 302 -6.36 -5.24 -9.28
CA ASN A 302 -7.61 -6.00 -9.46
C ASN A 302 -7.45 -7.26 -10.35
N SER A 303 -6.26 -7.82 -10.44
CA SER A 303 -5.94 -8.98 -11.29
C SER A 303 -6.17 -10.34 -10.62
N GLU A 304 -6.26 -10.39 -9.29
CA GLU A 304 -6.37 -11.64 -8.53
C GLU A 304 -7.73 -12.33 -8.71
N ILE A 305 -8.79 -11.54 -8.89
CA ILE A 305 -10.12 -12.06 -9.27
C ILE A 305 -10.26 -11.95 -10.78
N ASN A 306 -10.48 -13.07 -11.46
CA ASN A 306 -10.65 -13.08 -12.92
C ASN A 306 -12.00 -12.45 -13.31
N LEU A 307 -12.03 -11.12 -13.36
CA LEU A 307 -13.24 -10.36 -13.71
C LEU A 307 -13.76 -10.72 -15.09
N LYS A 308 -12.87 -10.97 -16.06
CA LYS A 308 -13.28 -11.38 -17.42
C LYS A 308 -14.05 -12.69 -17.41
N ALA A 309 -13.60 -13.66 -16.60
CA ALA A 309 -14.31 -14.92 -16.44
C ALA A 309 -15.62 -14.74 -15.64
N LEU A 310 -15.58 -13.90 -14.60
CA LEU A 310 -16.76 -13.60 -13.78
C LEU A 310 -17.86 -12.92 -14.61
N ASP A 311 -17.53 -11.99 -15.49
CA ASP A 311 -18.47 -11.26 -16.37
C ASP A 311 -19.13 -12.14 -17.44
N GLN A 312 -18.56 -13.33 -17.74
CA GLN A 312 -19.10 -14.25 -18.73
C GLN A 312 -20.14 -15.26 -18.19
N ILE A 313 -20.24 -15.39 -16.88
CA ILE A 313 -21.09 -16.43 -16.26
C ILE A 313 -22.52 -15.93 -15.92
N PRO A 314 -22.73 -14.66 -15.54
CA PRO A 314 -24.02 -14.22 -15.01
C PRO A 314 -25.07 -14.03 -16.10
N THR A 315 -26.32 -14.21 -15.70
CA THR A 315 -27.52 -13.83 -16.47
C THR A 315 -27.91 -12.37 -16.21
N GLY A 316 -27.28 -11.71 -15.23
CA GLY A 316 -27.47 -10.30 -14.92
C GLY A 316 -26.50 -9.82 -13.85
N VAL A 317 -26.08 -8.57 -13.99
CA VAL A 317 -25.24 -7.84 -13.03
C VAL A 317 -25.96 -6.57 -12.60
N ARG A 318 -25.95 -6.26 -11.30
CA ARG A 318 -26.52 -5.01 -10.80
C ARG A 318 -25.76 -4.48 -9.59
N GLN A 319 -25.70 -3.18 -9.44
CA GLN A 319 -25.23 -2.52 -8.24
C GLN A 319 -26.30 -2.64 -7.14
N VAL A 320 -25.95 -3.21 -5.98
CA VAL A 320 -26.89 -3.38 -4.86
C VAL A 320 -26.57 -2.48 -3.66
N ARG A 321 -25.34 -2.02 -3.53
CA ARG A 321 -24.84 -1.02 -2.57
C ARG A 321 -23.70 -0.22 -3.22
N PRO A 322 -23.27 0.92 -2.66
CA PRO A 322 -22.23 1.77 -3.29
C PRO A 322 -20.98 1.02 -3.75
N SER A 323 -20.52 0.01 -3.00
CA SER A 323 -19.32 -0.76 -3.33
C SER A 323 -19.60 -2.26 -3.51
N VAL A 324 -20.85 -2.65 -3.86
CA VAL A 324 -21.25 -4.07 -3.98
C VAL A 324 -22.01 -4.32 -5.27
N GLN A 325 -21.48 -5.16 -6.12
CA GLN A 325 -22.11 -5.66 -7.34
C GLN A 325 -22.63 -7.09 -7.12
N GLU A 326 -23.89 -7.34 -7.46
CA GLU A 326 -24.50 -8.68 -7.50
C GLU A 326 -24.34 -9.27 -8.89
N TYR A 327 -23.76 -10.45 -8.97
CA TYR A 327 -23.66 -11.29 -10.17
C TYR A 327 -24.61 -12.47 -10.03
N ARG A 328 -25.69 -12.50 -10.84
CA ARG A 328 -26.69 -13.58 -10.82
C ARG A 328 -26.31 -14.65 -11.82
N LEU A 329 -25.99 -15.84 -11.34
CA LEU A 329 -25.62 -16.98 -12.17
C LEU A 329 -26.85 -17.67 -12.81
N GLY A 330 -26.64 -18.38 -13.93
CA GLY A 330 -27.70 -19.12 -14.62
C GLY A 330 -28.37 -20.21 -13.76
N THR A 331 -27.70 -20.65 -12.68
CA THR A 331 -28.25 -21.56 -11.68
C THR A 331 -29.18 -20.90 -10.66
N GLY A 332 -29.38 -19.60 -10.72
CA GLY A 332 -30.12 -18.78 -9.75
C GLY A 332 -29.28 -18.33 -8.53
N ARG A 333 -28.07 -18.85 -8.35
CA ARG A 333 -27.15 -18.41 -7.28
C ARG A 333 -26.64 -17.00 -7.56
N ARG A 334 -26.25 -16.30 -6.50
CA ARG A 334 -25.71 -14.93 -6.55
C ARG A 334 -24.32 -14.90 -5.94
N LEU A 335 -23.44 -14.16 -6.58
CA LEU A 335 -22.14 -13.79 -6.01
C LEU A 335 -22.11 -12.28 -5.83
N PHE A 336 -21.40 -11.79 -4.83
CA PHE A 336 -21.25 -10.36 -4.54
C PHE A 336 -19.80 -9.96 -4.66
N LEU A 337 -19.47 -9.12 -5.63
CA LEU A 337 -18.13 -8.55 -5.80
C LEU A 337 -18.07 -7.20 -5.09
N LEU A 338 -17.06 -7.04 -4.24
CA LEU A 338 -16.81 -5.78 -3.54
C LEU A 338 -15.81 -4.91 -4.32
N ALA A 339 -16.07 -3.61 -4.33
CA ALA A 339 -15.17 -2.58 -4.87
C ALA A 339 -14.63 -2.89 -6.28
N GLU A 340 -15.44 -3.50 -7.13
CA GLU A 340 -15.06 -3.86 -8.51
C GLU A 340 -13.81 -4.75 -8.59
N GLY A 341 -13.53 -5.54 -7.53
CA GLY A 341 -12.32 -6.35 -7.41
C GLY A 341 -11.04 -5.55 -7.10
N ARG A 342 -11.14 -4.24 -6.88
CA ARG A 342 -10.03 -3.38 -6.48
C ARG A 342 -9.75 -3.50 -4.98
N LEU A 343 -8.71 -2.84 -4.53
CA LEU A 343 -8.22 -2.82 -3.15
C LEU A 343 -9.34 -2.36 -2.17
N ILE A 344 -9.96 -3.31 -1.48
CA ILE A 344 -11.19 -3.08 -0.70
C ILE A 344 -10.99 -2.08 0.45
N ASN A 345 -9.83 -2.08 1.08
CA ASN A 345 -9.50 -1.22 2.22
C ASN A 345 -9.44 0.28 1.88
N LEU A 346 -9.17 0.63 0.62
CA LEU A 346 -9.13 2.01 0.14
C LEU A 346 -10.37 2.38 -0.68
N ALA A 347 -10.91 1.42 -1.43
CA ALA A 347 -12.08 1.66 -2.25
C ALA A 347 -13.37 1.81 -1.41
N ALA A 348 -13.46 1.11 -0.29
CA ALA A 348 -14.66 1.08 0.56
C ALA A 348 -14.43 1.47 2.02
N ALA A 349 -13.19 1.75 2.43
CA ALA A 349 -12.82 2.26 3.74
C ALA A 349 -11.81 3.41 3.61
N GLU A 350 -11.15 3.77 4.70
CA GLU A 350 -10.24 4.91 4.76
C GLU A 350 -8.77 4.55 4.56
N GLY A 351 -8.48 3.26 4.34
CA GLY A 351 -7.12 2.75 4.24
C GLY A 351 -6.54 2.32 5.58
N HIS A 352 -5.21 2.33 5.68
CA HIS A 352 -4.52 1.89 6.88
C HIS A 352 -4.59 2.93 7.99
N PRO A 353 -4.65 2.50 9.28
CA PRO A 353 -4.62 3.43 10.40
C PRO A 353 -3.35 4.28 10.43
N ALA A 354 -3.49 5.55 10.77
CA ALA A 354 -2.38 6.50 10.80
C ALA A 354 -1.22 6.06 11.72
N ALA A 355 -1.53 5.40 12.84
CA ALA A 355 -0.53 4.87 13.77
C ALA A 355 0.40 3.81 13.15
N VAL A 356 -0.04 3.12 12.11
CA VAL A 356 0.74 2.15 11.34
C VAL A 356 1.51 2.85 10.23
N MET A 357 0.84 3.73 9.47
CA MET A 357 1.47 4.50 8.40
C MET A 357 2.55 5.45 8.89
N ASP A 358 2.52 5.82 10.15
CA ASP A 358 3.58 6.59 10.83
C ASP A 358 4.97 5.98 10.63
N MET A 359 5.10 4.64 10.75
CA MET A 359 6.39 3.94 10.56
C MET A 359 6.74 3.77 9.08
N SER A 360 5.77 3.39 8.24
CA SER A 360 5.98 3.27 6.79
C SER A 360 6.47 4.60 6.21
N PHE A 361 5.83 5.69 6.57
CA PHE A 361 6.16 7.01 6.05
C PHE A 361 7.39 7.64 6.72
N ALA A 362 7.74 7.23 7.94
CA ALA A 362 9.04 7.53 8.52
C ALA A 362 10.17 6.91 7.70
N ASN A 363 10.04 5.63 7.32
CA ASN A 363 10.98 4.97 6.41
C ASN A 363 11.07 5.69 5.06
N GLN A 364 9.93 6.07 4.45
CA GLN A 364 9.91 6.84 3.20
C GLN A 364 10.70 8.15 3.31
N ALA A 365 10.46 8.92 4.36
CA ALA A 365 11.14 10.21 4.56
C ALA A 365 12.64 10.03 4.78
N LEU A 366 13.05 9.06 5.61
CA LEU A 366 14.46 8.80 5.91
C LEU A 366 15.19 8.17 4.71
N CYS A 367 14.53 7.32 3.94
CA CYS A 367 15.10 6.76 2.71
C CYS A 367 15.27 7.82 1.61
N ALA A 368 14.34 8.78 1.49
CA ALA A 368 14.53 9.93 0.60
C ALA A 368 15.75 10.77 0.98
N GLU A 369 15.95 11.03 2.28
CA GLU A 369 17.16 11.68 2.80
C GLU A 369 18.42 10.85 2.52
N TYR A 370 18.37 9.53 2.74
CA TYR A 370 19.47 8.61 2.47
C TYR A 370 19.90 8.67 1.00
N ILE A 371 18.95 8.59 0.08
CA ILE A 371 19.21 8.70 -1.36
C ILE A 371 19.85 10.05 -1.69
N ALA A 372 19.28 11.16 -1.17
CA ALA A 372 19.81 12.50 -1.42
C ALA A 372 21.27 12.65 -0.98
N LYS A 373 21.67 11.99 0.11
CA LYS A 373 23.06 12.02 0.63
C LYS A 373 24.01 11.07 -0.08
N ASN A 374 23.53 9.95 -0.60
CA ASN A 374 24.37 8.84 -1.08
C ASN A 374 24.24 8.57 -2.59
N ALA A 375 23.51 9.38 -3.34
CA ALA A 375 23.20 9.13 -4.75
C ALA A 375 24.43 8.79 -5.62
N SER A 376 25.57 9.43 -5.37
CA SER A 376 26.81 9.21 -6.14
C SER A 376 27.44 7.84 -5.93
N SER A 377 27.09 7.12 -4.88
CA SER A 377 27.61 5.79 -4.50
C SER A 377 26.63 4.65 -4.78
N LEU A 378 25.39 4.98 -5.18
CA LEU A 378 24.35 3.99 -5.42
C LEU A 378 24.28 3.63 -6.92
N GLU A 379 24.28 2.32 -7.21
CA GLU A 379 24.13 1.79 -8.57
C GLU A 379 22.65 1.57 -8.91
N PRO A 380 22.27 1.50 -10.20
CA PRO A 380 20.90 1.20 -10.64
C PRO A 380 20.46 -0.22 -10.27
N ARG A 381 20.00 -0.42 -9.04
CA ARG A 381 19.43 -1.67 -8.53
C ARG A 381 18.41 -1.38 -7.42
N VAL A 382 17.72 -2.42 -6.98
CA VAL A 382 16.83 -2.35 -5.81
C VAL A 382 17.64 -2.67 -4.56
N TYR A 383 17.60 -1.77 -3.59
CA TYR A 383 18.23 -1.89 -2.28
C TYR A 383 17.17 -2.14 -1.22
N ASP A 384 17.52 -2.90 -0.21
CA ASP A 384 16.76 -2.95 1.02
C ASP A 384 16.98 -1.66 1.83
N VAL A 385 16.08 -1.36 2.77
CA VAL A 385 16.24 -0.22 3.69
C VAL A 385 17.48 -0.47 4.55
N PRO A 386 18.38 0.51 4.71
CA PRO A 386 19.50 0.37 5.64
C PRO A 386 19.05 0.06 7.07
N ASP A 387 19.70 -0.90 7.72
CA ASP A 387 19.33 -1.40 9.06
C ASP A 387 19.29 -0.29 10.12
N ASP A 388 20.16 0.72 9.99
CA ASP A 388 20.19 1.88 10.90
C ASP A 388 18.94 2.77 10.75
N ILE A 389 18.37 2.88 9.55
CA ILE A 389 17.12 3.60 9.31
C ILE A 389 15.95 2.84 9.92
N ASP A 390 15.84 1.54 9.65
CA ASP A 390 14.75 0.72 10.16
C ASP A 390 14.76 0.65 11.70
N SER A 391 15.95 0.47 12.28
CA SER A 391 16.16 0.49 13.74
C SER A 391 15.82 1.86 14.35
N GLU A 392 16.16 2.96 13.69
CA GLU A 392 15.82 4.31 14.17
C GLU A 392 14.31 4.55 14.16
N VAL A 393 13.59 4.09 13.13
CA VAL A 393 12.12 4.16 13.08
C VAL A 393 11.50 3.40 14.25
N ALA A 394 11.98 2.17 14.53
CA ALA A 394 11.52 1.37 15.66
C ALA A 394 11.78 2.08 16.99
N ARG A 395 13.00 2.62 17.18
CA ARG A 395 13.40 3.36 18.37
C ARG A 395 12.53 4.60 18.62
N LEU A 396 12.28 5.38 17.56
CA LEU A 396 11.42 6.57 17.64
C LEU A 396 9.98 6.21 17.98
N LYS A 397 9.49 5.08 17.42
CA LYS A 397 8.13 4.62 17.71
C LYS A 397 7.97 4.17 19.17
N LEU A 398 8.90 3.38 19.68
CA LEU A 398 8.90 2.97 21.08
C LEU A 398 8.98 4.19 22.02
N HIS A 399 9.85 5.15 21.70
CA HIS A 399 9.96 6.41 22.45
C HIS A 399 8.62 7.16 22.47
N ALA A 400 7.98 7.31 21.32
CA ALA A 400 6.68 7.99 21.21
C ALA A 400 5.55 7.28 21.97
N MET A 401 5.65 5.95 22.11
CA MET A 401 4.73 5.13 22.92
C MET A 401 5.07 5.13 24.41
N GLY A 402 6.16 5.77 24.84
CA GLY A 402 6.62 5.76 26.23
C GLY A 402 7.14 4.39 26.68
N ILE A 403 7.59 3.54 25.75
CA ILE A 403 8.09 2.18 26.02
C ILE A 403 9.61 2.22 26.09
N ALA A 404 10.18 1.79 27.23
CA ALA A 404 11.61 1.52 27.39
C ALA A 404 11.86 0.02 27.23
N ILE A 405 12.98 -0.31 26.62
CA ILE A 405 13.47 -1.69 26.46
C ILE A 405 14.83 -1.86 27.15
N ASP A 406 15.22 -3.10 27.41
CA ASP A 406 16.53 -3.42 27.99
C ASP A 406 17.67 -3.08 27.01
N THR A 407 18.84 -2.81 27.61
CA THR A 407 20.09 -2.63 26.89
C THR A 407 21.10 -3.69 27.33
N LEU A 408 21.88 -4.21 26.39
CA LEU A 408 22.91 -5.19 26.71
C LEU A 408 23.98 -4.58 27.58
N THR A 409 24.40 -5.34 28.61
CA THR A 409 25.62 -4.99 29.39
C THR A 409 26.86 -5.18 28.52
N GLU A 410 27.99 -4.61 28.94
CA GLU A 410 29.28 -4.80 28.25
C GLU A 410 29.68 -6.28 28.16
N GLU A 411 29.37 -7.07 29.20
CA GLU A 411 29.63 -8.51 29.24
C GLU A 411 28.77 -9.24 28.18
N GLN A 412 27.48 -8.93 28.11
CA GLN A 412 26.55 -9.50 27.09
C GLN A 412 26.97 -9.10 25.66
N GLN A 413 27.40 -7.85 25.45
CA GLN A 413 27.89 -7.40 24.13
C GLN A 413 29.16 -8.15 23.73
N ARG A 414 30.10 -8.34 24.64
CA ARG A 414 31.34 -9.13 24.42
C ARG A 414 31.01 -10.58 24.08
N TYR A 415 30.13 -11.21 24.87
CA TYR A 415 29.71 -12.60 24.64
C TYR A 415 29.10 -12.78 23.24
N LEU A 416 28.15 -11.91 22.82
CA LEU A 416 27.52 -11.99 21.54
C LEU A 416 28.44 -11.69 20.35
N SER A 417 29.55 -10.98 20.56
CA SER A 417 30.56 -10.66 19.54
C SER A 417 31.76 -11.61 19.56
N SER A 418 31.81 -12.56 20.50
CA SER A 418 32.90 -13.53 20.66
C SER A 418 32.46 -14.91 20.15
N TRP A 419 33.40 -15.68 19.66
CA TRP A 419 33.24 -17.11 19.31
C TRP A 419 33.95 -18.02 20.35
N GLU A 420 34.63 -17.43 21.32
CA GLU A 420 35.53 -18.15 22.26
C GLU A 420 34.76 -18.78 23.43
N GLU A 421 33.57 -18.26 23.75
CA GLU A 421 32.74 -18.75 24.86
C GLU A 421 31.47 -19.43 24.29
N GLY A 422 31.29 -20.68 24.66
CA GLY A 422 30.12 -21.50 24.32
C GLY A 422 29.86 -22.56 25.39
N THR A 423 28.72 -23.20 25.42
CA THR A 423 28.35 -24.35 26.27
C THR A 423 28.61 -25.66 25.57
#